data_84f47755997fd8d923eb2bbc9e0eec8d
#
_entry.id   84f47755997fd8d923eb2bbc9e0eec8d
#
_cell.length_a   1.000
_cell.length_b   1.000
_cell.length_c   1.000
_cell.angle_alpha   90.00
_cell.angle_beta   90.00
_cell.angle_gamma   90.00
#
_symmetry.space_group_name_H-M   'P 1'
#
loop_
_entity.id
_entity.type
_entity.pdbx_description
1 polymer ?
#
loop_
_entity_poly.entity_id
_entity_poly.type
_entity_poly.pdbx_seq_one_letter_code
_entity_poly.pdbx_strand_id
1 'polypeptide(L)'
;LGLWDQRKKFPSQVSGGQQQRCAIGRALVKNPGLLLCDEPTGALDYKTSKEILQLMEGVNRTYGCTMVIVTHNDAIRHMSHHILRLRDGLLVEDEGNTQLVPAAELEW
;
A
#
# COMPACT_ATOMS: atom_id res chain seq x y z
N LEU A 1 3.63 -10.11 10.32
CA LEU A 1 4.23 -10.02 9.00
C LEU A 1 5.35 -11.05 8.86
N GLY A 2 5.23 -11.96 7.91
CA GLY A 2 6.12 -13.10 7.75
C GLY A 2 7.55 -12.80 7.33
N LEU A 3 7.99 -11.54 7.38
CA LEU A 3 9.34 -11.14 6.99
C LEU A 3 10.22 -10.78 8.17
N TRP A 4 9.73 -11.07 9.38
CA TRP A 4 10.49 -10.74 10.58
C TRP A 4 11.89 -11.36 10.58
N ASP A 5 12.02 -12.57 10.04
CA ASP A 5 13.29 -13.28 9.97
C ASP A 5 14.27 -12.65 8.98
N GLN A 6 13.79 -11.80 8.07
CA GLN A 6 14.62 -11.16 7.06
C GLN A 6 15.12 -9.78 7.48
N ARG A 7 14.70 -9.29 8.64
CA ARG A 7 15.03 -7.94 9.11
C ARG A 7 16.53 -7.69 9.27
N LYS A 8 17.32 -8.77 9.46
CA LYS A 8 18.76 -8.68 9.62
C LYS A 8 19.53 -8.73 8.32
N LYS A 9 18.86 -8.99 7.21
CA LYS A 9 19.50 -9.01 5.90
C LYS A 9 19.73 -7.59 5.41
N PHE A 10 20.80 -7.42 4.62
CA PHE A 10 21.00 -6.14 3.96
C PHE A 10 19.88 -5.90 2.92
N PRO A 11 19.42 -4.64 2.75
CA PRO A 11 18.33 -4.38 1.80
C PRO A 11 18.57 -4.91 0.39
N SER A 12 19.82 -4.93 -0.07
CA SER A 12 20.17 -5.44 -1.39
C SER A 12 19.98 -6.94 -1.55
N GLN A 13 19.78 -7.66 -0.45
CA GLN A 13 19.61 -9.12 -0.47
C GLN A 13 18.16 -9.55 -0.52
N VAL A 14 17.21 -8.61 -0.50
CA VAL A 14 15.79 -8.92 -0.53
C VAL A 14 15.16 -8.33 -1.80
N SER A 15 14.07 -8.96 -2.28
CA SER A 15 13.34 -8.47 -3.43
C SER A 15 12.65 -7.13 -3.14
N GLY A 16 12.24 -6.42 -4.19
CA GLY A 16 11.48 -5.18 -4.03
C GLY A 16 10.22 -5.37 -3.20
N GLY A 17 9.48 -6.47 -3.41
CA GLY A 17 8.29 -6.79 -2.63
C GLY A 17 8.61 -7.04 -1.17
N GLN A 18 9.68 -7.76 -0.90
CA GLN A 18 10.12 -8.02 0.48
C GLN A 18 10.59 -6.75 1.17
N GLN A 19 11.27 -5.86 0.45
CA GLN A 19 11.66 -4.56 0.99
C GLN A 19 10.45 -3.74 1.39
N GLN A 20 9.40 -3.75 0.56
CA GLN A 20 8.17 -3.04 0.84
C GLN A 20 7.46 -3.62 2.07
N ARG A 21 7.40 -4.94 2.18
CA ARG A 21 6.82 -5.61 3.35
C ARG A 21 7.59 -5.29 4.62
N CYS A 22 8.92 -5.24 4.54
CA CYS A 22 9.76 -4.85 5.68
C CYS A 22 9.48 -3.42 6.11
N ALA A 23 9.32 -2.51 5.15
CA ALA A 23 9.01 -1.11 5.44
C ALA A 23 7.66 -0.99 6.16
N ILE A 24 6.65 -1.72 5.71
CA ILE A 24 5.33 -1.75 6.35
C ILE A 24 5.45 -2.32 7.77
N GLY A 25 6.19 -3.42 7.92
CA GLY A 25 6.40 -4.04 9.23
C GLY A 25 7.09 -3.12 10.22
N ARG A 26 8.13 -2.39 9.77
CA ARG A 26 8.82 -1.42 10.62
C ARG A 26 7.89 -0.29 11.06
N ALA A 27 7.04 0.18 10.15
CA ALA A 27 6.07 1.22 10.49
C ALA A 27 5.08 0.71 11.53
N LEU A 28 4.61 -0.53 11.41
CA LEU A 28 3.65 -1.13 12.33
C LEU A 28 4.21 -1.34 13.73
N VAL A 29 5.50 -1.60 13.85
CA VAL A 29 6.15 -1.73 15.17
C VAL A 29 5.97 -0.47 16.00
N LYS A 30 5.88 0.69 15.35
CA LYS A 30 5.66 1.98 16.00
C LYS A 30 4.20 2.23 16.33
N ASN A 31 3.31 1.31 15.95
CA ASN A 31 1.87 1.39 16.17
C ASN A 31 1.26 2.74 15.74
N PRO A 32 1.46 3.15 14.48
CA PRO A 32 0.95 4.43 14.02
C PRO A 32 -0.56 4.38 13.78
N GLY A 33 -1.24 5.50 14.03
CA GLY A 33 -2.62 5.66 13.59
C GLY A 33 -2.72 5.93 12.09
N LEU A 34 -1.62 6.39 11.49
CA LEU A 34 -1.55 6.77 10.08
C LEU A 34 -0.27 6.21 9.46
N LEU A 35 -0.40 5.57 8.32
CA LEU A 35 0.73 5.05 7.55
C LEU A 35 0.71 5.68 6.16
N LEU A 36 1.81 6.32 5.77
CA LEU A 36 1.96 6.89 4.44
C LEU A 36 2.71 5.90 3.55
N CYS A 37 2.10 5.54 2.43
CA CYS A 37 2.67 4.62 1.45
C CYS A 37 2.87 5.37 0.13
N ASP A 38 4.12 5.62 -0.26
CA ASP A 38 4.44 6.36 -1.47
C ASP A 38 4.82 5.38 -2.57
N GLU A 39 4.01 5.32 -3.62
CA GLU A 39 4.17 4.43 -4.77
C GLU A 39 4.49 2.98 -4.35
N PRO A 40 3.63 2.33 -3.54
CA PRO A 40 3.97 1.02 -2.99
C PRO A 40 4.15 -0.08 -4.03
N THR A 41 3.64 0.11 -5.26
CA THR A 41 3.76 -0.88 -6.34
C THR A 41 4.60 -0.37 -7.51
N GLY A 42 5.25 0.78 -7.38
CA GLY A 42 5.87 1.49 -8.51
C GLY A 42 6.98 0.75 -9.22
N ALA A 43 7.76 -0.08 -8.53
CA ALA A 43 8.89 -0.80 -9.09
C ALA A 43 8.66 -2.32 -9.09
N LEU A 44 7.42 -2.78 -8.91
CA LEU A 44 7.11 -4.19 -8.74
C LEU A 44 6.36 -4.74 -9.96
N ASP A 45 6.53 -6.04 -10.21
CA ASP A 45 5.74 -6.75 -11.20
C ASP A 45 4.28 -6.88 -10.74
N TYR A 46 3.40 -7.26 -11.65
CA TYR A 46 1.96 -7.32 -11.39
C TYR A 46 1.61 -8.25 -10.21
N LYS A 47 2.20 -9.45 -10.20
CA LYS A 47 1.91 -10.43 -9.14
C LYS A 47 2.34 -9.92 -7.77
N THR A 48 3.55 -9.40 -7.67
CA THR A 48 4.10 -8.86 -6.43
C THR A 48 3.33 -7.63 -5.99
N SER A 49 2.93 -6.78 -6.94
CA SER A 49 2.11 -5.60 -6.65
C SER A 49 0.79 -5.99 -6.00
N LYS A 50 0.13 -7.02 -6.54
CA LYS A 50 -1.13 -7.50 -5.93
C LYS A 50 -0.91 -8.03 -4.52
N GLU A 51 0.18 -8.75 -4.29
CA GLU A 51 0.51 -9.27 -2.96
C GLU A 51 0.72 -8.14 -1.96
N ILE A 52 1.39 -7.06 -2.37
CA ILE A 52 1.61 -5.89 -1.52
C ILE A 52 0.27 -5.20 -1.21
N LEU A 53 -0.59 -5.03 -2.20
CA LEU A 53 -1.89 -4.40 -1.98
C LEU A 53 -2.78 -5.24 -1.07
N GLN A 54 -2.74 -6.56 -1.20
CA GLN A 54 -3.46 -7.46 -0.30
C GLN A 54 -2.93 -7.35 1.12
N LEU A 55 -1.62 -7.25 1.30
CA LEU A 55 -1.01 -7.04 2.61
C LEU A 55 -1.48 -5.74 3.23
N MET A 56 -1.47 -4.65 2.47
CA MET A 56 -1.92 -3.34 2.95
C MET A 56 -3.39 -3.36 3.34
N GLU A 57 -4.21 -4.00 2.53
CA GLU A 57 -5.64 -4.17 2.81
C GLU A 57 -5.85 -4.93 4.13
N GLY A 58 -5.10 -6.02 4.32
CA GLY A 58 -5.16 -6.82 5.54
C GLY A 58 -4.70 -6.06 6.77
N VAL A 59 -3.65 -5.27 6.64
CA VAL A 59 -3.14 -4.43 7.74
C VAL A 59 -4.18 -3.38 8.13
N ASN A 60 -4.77 -2.71 7.17
CA ASN A 60 -5.81 -1.72 7.43
C ASN A 60 -6.99 -2.35 8.17
N ARG A 61 -7.42 -3.53 7.72
CA ARG A 61 -8.57 -4.22 8.30
C ARG A 61 -8.27 -4.74 9.71
N THR A 62 -7.09 -5.32 9.90
CA THR A 62 -6.73 -5.99 11.16
C THR A 62 -6.38 -4.99 12.26
N TYR A 63 -5.63 -3.95 11.93
CA TYR A 63 -5.08 -3.01 12.91
C TYR A 63 -5.81 -1.67 12.96
N GLY A 64 -6.75 -1.44 12.04
CA GLY A 64 -7.46 -0.17 11.94
C GLY A 64 -6.56 1.02 11.60
N CYS A 65 -5.40 0.76 11.01
CA CYS A 65 -4.45 1.79 10.63
C CYS A 65 -4.95 2.51 9.38
N THR A 66 -5.08 3.83 9.44
CA THR A 66 -5.40 4.64 8.26
C THR A 66 -4.20 4.67 7.35
N MET A 67 -4.41 4.37 6.08
CA MET A 67 -3.34 4.39 5.07
C MET A 67 -3.59 5.48 4.04
N VAL A 68 -2.56 6.29 3.79
CA VAL A 68 -2.56 7.25 2.69
C VAL A 68 -1.63 6.70 1.62
N ILE A 69 -2.19 6.40 0.46
CA ILE A 69 -1.43 5.82 -0.65
C ILE A 69 -1.26 6.88 -1.72
N VAL A 70 -0.01 7.23 -2.02
CA VAL A 70 0.33 8.13 -3.11
C VAL A 70 0.75 7.26 -4.29
N THR A 71 0.03 7.33 -5.41
CA THR A 71 0.29 6.44 -6.54
C THR A 71 -0.18 7.04 -7.87
N HIS A 72 0.47 6.59 -8.94
CA HIS A 72 0.03 6.82 -10.32
C HIS A 72 -0.77 5.64 -10.87
N ASN A 73 -0.94 4.57 -10.10
CA ASN A 73 -1.71 3.40 -10.52
C ASN A 73 -3.20 3.63 -10.22
N ASP A 74 -3.95 3.98 -11.25
CA ASP A 74 -5.38 4.28 -11.11
C ASP A 74 -6.20 3.09 -10.61
N ALA A 75 -5.74 1.86 -10.79
CA ALA A 75 -6.50 0.70 -10.34
C ALA A 75 -6.66 0.68 -8.81
N ILE A 76 -5.70 1.25 -8.07
CA ILE A 76 -5.74 1.29 -6.61
C ILE A 76 -6.93 2.09 -6.09
N ARG A 77 -7.46 3.04 -6.88
CA ARG A 77 -8.62 3.83 -6.48
C ARG A 77 -9.82 2.94 -6.10
N HIS A 78 -9.95 1.80 -6.75
CA HIS A 78 -11.10 0.91 -6.54
C HIS A 78 -11.08 0.21 -5.19
N MET A 79 -9.93 0.07 -4.57
CA MET A 79 -9.82 -0.51 -3.22
C MET A 79 -9.79 0.57 -2.13
N SER A 80 -9.75 1.84 -2.48
CA SER A 80 -9.60 2.94 -1.54
C SER A 80 -10.95 3.46 -1.07
N HIS A 81 -11.05 3.78 0.22
CA HIS A 81 -12.29 4.33 0.80
C HIS A 81 -12.53 5.76 0.34
N HIS A 82 -11.47 6.50 0.08
CA HIS A 82 -11.54 7.90 -0.32
C HIS A 82 -10.45 8.18 -1.36
N ILE A 83 -10.81 8.95 -2.39
CA ILE A 83 -9.92 9.22 -3.51
C ILE A 83 -9.69 10.72 -3.59
N LEU A 84 -8.41 11.10 -3.57
CA LEU A 84 -7.99 12.48 -3.78
C LEU A 84 -7.12 12.52 -5.02
N ARG A 85 -7.44 13.40 -5.96
CA ARG A 85 -6.63 13.60 -7.16
C ARG A 85 -6.05 15.00 -7.18
N LEU A 86 -4.75 15.09 -7.38
CA LEU A 86 -4.03 16.35 -7.45
C LEU A 86 -3.51 16.57 -8.86
N ARG A 87 -3.58 17.83 -9.31
CA ARG A 87 -2.99 18.26 -10.58
C ARG A 87 -2.39 19.65 -10.36
N ASP A 88 -1.11 19.78 -10.71
CA ASP A 88 -0.38 21.06 -10.59
C ASP A 88 -0.48 21.65 -9.18
N GLY A 89 -0.43 20.79 -8.16
CA GLY A 89 -0.53 21.21 -6.77
C GLY A 89 -1.93 21.55 -6.28
N LEU A 90 -2.95 21.37 -7.12
CA LEU A 90 -4.33 21.67 -6.77
C LEU A 90 -5.15 20.39 -6.64
N LEU A 91 -6.05 20.37 -5.66
CA LEU A 91 -7.00 19.28 -5.49
C LEU A 91 -8.10 19.40 -6.54
N VAL A 92 -8.16 18.44 -7.48
CA VAL A 92 -9.14 18.45 -8.57
C VAL A 92 -10.24 17.40 -8.41
N GLU A 93 -10.05 16.43 -7.52
CA GLU A 93 -11.06 15.41 -7.24
C GLU A 93 -10.97 15.01 -5.77
N ASP A 94 -12.13 14.90 -5.12
CA ASP A 94 -12.25 14.50 -3.72
C ASP A 94 -13.58 13.76 -3.59
N GLU A 95 -13.53 12.42 -3.57
CA GLU A 95 -14.75 11.63 -3.50
C GLU A 95 -14.59 10.39 -2.62
N GLY A 96 -15.66 10.00 -1.95
CA GLY A 96 -15.74 8.74 -1.23
C GLY A 96 -16.09 7.61 -2.18
N ASN A 97 -15.59 6.43 -1.89
CA ASN A 97 -15.88 5.21 -2.64
C ASN A 97 -16.71 4.27 -1.76
N THR A 98 -17.94 4.02 -2.16
CA THR A 98 -18.86 3.16 -1.41
C THR A 98 -18.83 1.70 -1.88
N GLN A 99 -18.14 1.41 -2.99
CA GLN A 99 -18.07 0.06 -3.56
C GLN A 99 -16.62 -0.35 -3.68
N LEU A 100 -16.06 -0.83 -2.56
CA LEU A 100 -14.67 -1.26 -2.53
C LEU A 100 -14.49 -2.57 -3.30
N VAL A 101 -13.44 -2.61 -4.14
CA VAL A 101 -13.01 -3.82 -4.83
C VAL A 101 -11.85 -4.41 -4.03
N PRO A 102 -11.90 -5.70 -3.65
CA PRO A 102 -10.77 -6.32 -2.96
C PRO A 102 -9.50 -6.26 -3.80
N ALA A 103 -8.34 -6.11 -3.14
CA ALA A 103 -7.07 -6.00 -3.82
C ALA A 103 -6.81 -7.16 -4.79
N ALA A 104 -7.23 -8.37 -4.43
CA ALA A 104 -7.07 -9.55 -5.28
C ALA A 104 -7.83 -9.46 -6.61
N GLU A 105 -8.86 -8.63 -6.68
CA GLU A 105 -9.72 -8.48 -7.87
C GLU A 105 -9.38 -7.26 -8.70
N LEU A 106 -8.39 -6.46 -8.29
CA LEU A 106 -7.97 -5.31 -9.07
C LEU A 106 -7.33 -5.75 -10.38
N GLU A 107 -7.59 -4.98 -11.44
CA GLU A 107 -7.04 -5.22 -12.76
C GLU A 107 -6.41 -3.93 -13.31
N TRP A 108 -5.21 -4.06 -13.87
CA TRP A 108 -4.52 -2.97 -14.57
C TRP A 108 -3.52 -3.49 -15.57
#